data_03ebdc1aa2fcab0bc75202f850db9eb6
#
_entry.id   03ebdc1aa2fcab0bc75202f850db9eb6
#
_cell.length_a   1.000
_cell.length_b   1.000
_cell.length_c   1.000
_cell.angle_alpha   90.00
_cell.angle_beta   90.00
_cell.angle_gamma   90.00
#
_symmetry.space_group_name_H-M   'P 1'
#
loop_
_entity.id
_entity.type
_entity.pdbx_description
1 polymer ?
#
loop_
_entity_poly.entity_id
_entity_poly.type
_entity_poly.pdbx_seq_one_letter_code
_entity_poly.pdbx_strand_id
1 'polypeptide(L)'
;MVAPVKLLVIVPHPDDEVFGSGGTLLDFLSHNEPCALLTLTTGDAGRNLGLCETREELAALRRQELADCLDTLGFLRHPASAHEQYTFPDGDVAAHLRDITPLIHDAFETYQPEIVLTFPPDGLNGHPDHVATHQVVKAVWDALPPDRRPRLWYYALQVEWLGTLLPGYLPPNRVHDVSAFVTQKLRAMGCHRSQGITLANTLRRFPERVTHEPFHEVLPDPRSG
;
A
#
# COMPACT_ATOMS: atom_id res chain seq x y z
N MET A 1 8.10 22.25 9.13
CA MET A 1 7.83 20.86 9.57
C MET A 1 6.55 20.42 8.87
N VAL A 2 6.55 19.24 8.28
CA VAL A 2 5.33 18.61 7.74
C VAL A 2 4.45 18.26 8.94
N ALA A 3 3.12 18.40 8.80
CA ALA A 3 2.21 17.98 9.87
C ALA A 3 2.20 16.45 9.99
N PRO A 4 2.06 15.87 11.20
CA PRO A 4 1.90 14.44 11.36
C PRO A 4 0.75 13.91 10.49
N VAL A 5 0.92 12.72 9.92
CA VAL A 5 -0.12 12.09 9.10
C VAL A 5 -0.86 11.00 9.86
N LYS A 6 -2.13 10.80 9.50
CA LYS A 6 -2.94 9.70 10.05
C LYS A 6 -2.44 8.35 9.60
N LEU A 7 -2.15 8.24 8.29
CA LEU A 7 -1.76 6.99 7.65
C LEU A 7 -0.56 7.22 6.73
N LEU A 8 0.47 6.41 6.89
CA LEU A 8 1.57 6.24 5.94
C LEU A 8 1.43 4.88 5.27
N VAL A 9 1.16 4.87 3.98
CA VAL A 9 1.12 3.66 3.15
C VAL A 9 2.46 3.47 2.47
N ILE A 10 3.03 2.26 2.55
CA ILE A 10 4.31 1.91 1.92
C ILE A 10 4.12 0.65 1.10
N VAL A 11 4.23 0.79 -0.23
CA VAL A 11 3.96 -0.27 -1.20
C VAL A 11 5.01 -0.30 -2.30
N PRO A 12 5.27 -1.46 -2.91
CA PRO A 12 6.24 -1.53 -4.01
C PRO A 12 5.70 -1.01 -5.33
N HIS A 13 4.42 -1.22 -5.68
CA HIS A 13 3.96 -0.93 -7.03
C HIS A 13 2.82 0.09 -7.07
N PRO A 14 2.72 0.89 -8.15
CA PRO A 14 1.52 1.66 -8.45
C PRO A 14 0.33 0.70 -8.66
N ASP A 15 -0.74 0.84 -7.95
CA ASP A 15 -2.01 0.11 -7.82
C ASP A 15 -2.23 -0.55 -6.46
N ASP A 16 -1.19 -0.94 -5.75
CA ASP A 16 -1.28 -1.59 -4.43
C ASP A 16 -2.03 -0.70 -3.41
N GLU A 17 -1.81 0.62 -3.47
CA GLU A 17 -2.43 1.61 -2.57
C GLU A 17 -3.94 1.62 -2.67
N VAL A 18 -4.48 1.50 -3.89
CA VAL A 18 -5.92 1.60 -4.10
C VAL A 18 -6.62 0.26 -4.00
N PHE A 19 -5.98 -0.83 -4.43
CA PHE A 19 -6.56 -2.17 -4.34
C PHE A 19 -6.71 -2.63 -2.90
N GLY A 20 -5.75 -2.27 -2.04
CA GLY A 20 -5.70 -2.68 -0.66
C GLY A 20 -6.37 -1.73 0.33
N SER A 21 -6.29 -0.40 0.07
CA SER A 21 -6.65 0.63 1.04
C SER A 21 -7.28 1.89 0.45
N GLY A 22 -7.75 1.83 -0.80
CA GLY A 22 -8.34 3.01 -1.44
C GLY A 22 -9.55 3.59 -0.72
N GLY A 23 -10.40 2.74 -0.13
CA GLY A 23 -11.53 3.17 0.67
C GLY A 23 -11.10 3.77 2.02
N THR A 24 -10.09 3.17 2.67
CA THR A 24 -9.52 3.70 3.92
C THR A 24 -8.86 5.06 3.70
N LEU A 25 -8.13 5.23 2.58
CA LEU A 25 -7.59 6.54 2.21
C LEU A 25 -8.69 7.58 2.02
N LEU A 26 -9.76 7.22 1.28
CA LEU A 26 -10.92 8.09 1.09
C LEU A 26 -11.59 8.48 2.42
N ASP A 27 -11.75 7.53 3.33
CA ASP A 27 -12.36 7.78 4.63
C ASP A 27 -11.53 8.76 5.45
N PHE A 28 -10.22 8.53 5.61
CA PHE A 28 -9.36 9.44 6.36
C PHE A 28 -9.31 10.84 5.73
N LEU A 29 -9.14 10.93 4.40
CA LEU A 29 -9.15 12.21 3.70
C LEU A 29 -10.47 12.96 3.84
N SER A 30 -11.62 12.26 3.86
CA SER A 30 -12.94 12.84 4.06
C SER A 30 -13.11 13.47 5.45
N HIS A 31 -12.37 12.96 6.44
CA HIS A 31 -12.31 13.49 7.80
C HIS A 31 -11.19 14.53 8.00
N ASN A 32 -10.58 15.00 6.91
CA ASN A 32 -9.44 15.94 6.92
C ASN A 32 -8.22 15.38 7.68
N GLU A 33 -8.04 14.06 7.66
CA GLU A 33 -6.90 13.37 8.22
C GLU A 33 -5.86 13.15 7.11
N PRO A 34 -4.66 13.77 7.17
CA PRO A 34 -3.67 13.70 6.12
C PRO A 34 -3.08 12.28 6.00
N CYS A 35 -2.77 11.88 4.78
CA CYS A 35 -2.13 10.61 4.47
C CYS A 35 -0.84 10.82 3.69
N ALA A 36 0.13 9.92 3.85
CA ALA A 36 1.33 9.87 3.04
C ALA A 36 1.43 8.50 2.33
N LEU A 37 2.02 8.50 1.13
CA LEU A 37 2.23 7.30 0.34
C LEU A 37 3.67 7.26 -0.18
N LEU A 38 4.34 6.13 0.04
CA LEU A 38 5.60 5.79 -0.61
C LEU A 38 5.37 4.62 -1.56
N THR A 39 5.70 4.82 -2.85
CA THR A 39 5.68 3.79 -3.88
C THR A 39 7.11 3.52 -4.32
N LEU A 40 7.63 2.30 -4.11
CA LEU A 40 9.07 2.02 -4.24
C LEU A 40 9.53 1.87 -5.69
N THR A 41 8.67 1.43 -6.60
CA THR A 41 9.00 1.19 -8.00
C THR A 41 8.09 1.98 -8.96
N THR A 42 8.40 1.89 -10.24
CA THR A 42 7.49 2.39 -11.28
C THR A 42 6.54 1.31 -11.83
N GLY A 43 6.71 0.06 -11.40
CA GLY A 43 5.91 -1.06 -11.86
C GLY A 43 6.15 -1.44 -13.33
N ASP A 44 7.33 -1.16 -13.85
CA ASP A 44 7.69 -1.29 -15.27
C ASP A 44 7.93 -2.74 -15.73
N ALA A 45 7.99 -3.70 -14.80
CA ALA A 45 8.01 -5.13 -15.12
C ALA A 45 6.61 -5.76 -15.17
N GLY A 46 5.57 -4.98 -14.88
CA GLY A 46 4.18 -5.43 -14.92
C GLY A 46 3.67 -5.76 -16.32
N ARG A 47 2.50 -6.39 -16.38
CA ARG A 47 1.80 -6.61 -17.65
C ARG A 47 1.29 -5.27 -18.18
N ASN A 48 1.44 -5.04 -19.49
CA ASN A 48 1.06 -3.77 -20.12
C ASN A 48 -0.14 -3.89 -21.07
N LEU A 49 -0.72 -5.07 -21.24
CA LEU A 49 -1.86 -5.36 -22.12
C LEU A 49 -1.66 -4.90 -23.57
N GLY A 50 -0.43 -4.75 -24.02
CA GLY A 50 -0.10 -4.22 -25.35
C GLY A 50 -0.23 -2.70 -25.47
N LEU A 51 -0.29 -1.97 -24.36
CA LEU A 51 -0.39 -0.50 -24.34
C LEU A 51 0.97 0.19 -24.52
N CYS A 52 2.08 -0.53 -24.27
CA CYS A 52 3.43 -0.01 -24.33
C CYS A 52 4.35 -1.01 -25.06
N GLU A 53 5.36 -0.50 -25.77
CA GLU A 53 6.36 -1.33 -26.44
C GLU A 53 7.60 -1.56 -25.57
N THR A 54 7.90 -0.63 -24.66
CA THR A 54 9.09 -0.68 -23.81
C THR A 54 8.74 -0.59 -22.33
N ARG A 55 9.69 -0.95 -21.46
CA ARG A 55 9.54 -0.79 -19.99
C ARG A 55 9.49 0.68 -19.60
N GLU A 56 10.24 1.54 -20.27
CA GLU A 56 10.26 2.99 -20.04
C GLU A 56 8.91 3.63 -20.31
N GLU A 57 8.25 3.20 -21.41
CA GLU A 57 6.89 3.64 -21.73
C GLU A 57 5.89 3.16 -20.69
N LEU A 58 6.02 1.91 -20.22
CA LEU A 58 5.16 1.38 -19.15
C LEU A 58 5.38 2.13 -17.84
N ALA A 59 6.64 2.42 -17.48
CA ALA A 59 6.96 3.23 -16.31
C ALA A 59 6.31 4.62 -16.36
N ALA A 60 6.37 5.28 -17.53
CA ALA A 60 5.74 6.58 -17.72
C ALA A 60 4.21 6.50 -17.63
N LEU A 61 3.61 5.48 -18.26
CA LEU A 61 2.16 5.23 -18.20
C LEU A 61 1.70 4.99 -16.75
N ARG A 62 2.37 4.09 -16.01
CA ARG A 62 1.98 3.75 -14.64
C ARG A 62 2.16 4.91 -13.65
N ARG A 63 3.16 5.79 -13.87
CA ARG A 63 3.26 7.04 -13.10
C ARG A 63 2.06 7.94 -13.32
N GLN A 64 1.60 8.09 -14.58
CA GLN A 64 0.41 8.89 -14.89
C GLN A 64 -0.85 8.25 -14.29
N GLU A 65 -1.00 6.92 -14.40
CA GLU A 65 -2.12 6.18 -13.82
C GLU A 65 -2.19 6.35 -12.31
N LEU A 66 -1.04 6.30 -11.62
CA LEU A 66 -0.96 6.56 -10.17
C LEU A 66 -1.34 8.01 -9.85
N ALA A 67 -0.86 8.99 -10.61
CA ALA A 67 -1.24 10.39 -10.41
C ALA A 67 -2.74 10.61 -10.59
N ASP A 68 -3.35 10.02 -11.63
CA ASP A 68 -4.79 10.08 -11.88
C ASP A 68 -5.60 9.39 -10.76
N CYS A 69 -5.08 8.26 -10.23
CA CYS A 69 -5.66 7.55 -9.09
C CYS A 69 -5.65 8.45 -7.84
N LEU A 70 -4.49 9.01 -7.49
CA LEU A 70 -4.34 9.87 -6.32
C LEU A 70 -5.17 11.15 -6.41
N ASP A 71 -5.32 11.74 -7.60
CA ASP A 71 -6.24 12.86 -7.81
C ASP A 71 -7.70 12.44 -7.64
N THR A 72 -8.08 11.28 -8.17
CA THR A 72 -9.43 10.72 -8.01
C THR A 72 -9.76 10.43 -6.53
N LEU A 73 -8.78 9.96 -5.75
CA LEU A 73 -8.92 9.79 -4.30
C LEU A 73 -9.00 11.12 -3.55
N GLY A 74 -8.68 12.24 -4.19
CA GLY A 74 -8.57 13.54 -3.53
C GLY A 74 -7.26 13.74 -2.76
N PHE A 75 -6.34 12.78 -2.84
CA PHE A 75 -5.09 12.74 -2.11
C PHE A 75 -4.19 13.94 -2.43
N LEU A 76 -4.04 14.26 -3.72
CA LEU A 76 -3.19 15.37 -4.20
C LEU A 76 -3.76 16.75 -3.85
N ARG A 77 -5.04 16.85 -3.49
CA ARG A 77 -5.71 18.10 -3.12
C ARG A 77 -5.68 18.36 -1.62
N HIS A 78 -5.36 17.36 -0.82
CA HIS A 78 -5.26 17.53 0.63
C HIS A 78 -3.92 18.20 0.98
N PRO A 79 -3.90 19.38 1.65
CA PRO A 79 -2.71 20.23 1.75
C PRO A 79 -1.55 19.62 2.57
N ALA A 80 -1.84 18.66 3.43
CA ALA A 80 -0.86 17.98 4.27
C ALA A 80 -0.59 16.54 3.85
N SER A 81 -1.22 16.05 2.77
CA SER A 81 -0.92 14.73 2.21
C SER A 81 0.27 14.81 1.27
N ALA A 82 1.06 13.74 1.22
CA ALA A 82 2.28 13.69 0.42
C ALA A 82 2.44 12.33 -0.28
N HIS A 83 3.00 12.36 -1.48
CA HIS A 83 3.33 11.15 -2.24
C HIS A 83 4.77 11.23 -2.73
N GLU A 84 5.51 10.17 -2.49
CA GLU A 84 6.85 9.96 -3.03
C GLU A 84 6.88 8.66 -3.83
N GLN A 85 7.35 8.74 -5.07
CA GLN A 85 7.58 7.57 -5.91
C GLN A 85 9.07 7.43 -6.22
N TYR A 86 9.60 6.27 -5.90
CA TYR A 86 10.97 5.89 -6.20
C TYR A 86 11.06 5.10 -7.51
N THR A 87 12.28 4.79 -7.94
CA THR A 87 12.56 4.10 -9.20
C THR A 87 13.43 2.87 -8.99
N PHE A 88 13.24 2.18 -7.84
CA PHE A 88 13.90 0.89 -7.65
C PHE A 88 13.40 -0.10 -8.72
N PRO A 89 14.27 -1.04 -9.16
CA PRO A 89 13.87 -2.00 -10.17
C PRO A 89 12.66 -2.83 -9.72
N ASP A 90 11.61 -2.83 -10.55
CA ASP A 90 10.43 -3.65 -10.36
C ASP A 90 10.77 -5.14 -10.55
N GLY A 91 10.41 -5.95 -9.56
CA GLY A 91 10.76 -7.35 -9.45
C GLY A 91 12.06 -7.62 -8.67
N ASP A 92 12.78 -6.58 -8.21
CA ASP A 92 14.09 -6.73 -7.54
C ASP A 92 14.26 -5.84 -6.30
N VAL A 93 13.17 -5.47 -5.63
CA VAL A 93 13.19 -4.66 -4.39
C VAL A 93 14.08 -5.30 -3.32
N ALA A 94 14.15 -6.64 -3.28
CA ALA A 94 14.94 -7.39 -2.31
C ALA A 94 16.45 -7.10 -2.40
N ALA A 95 16.99 -6.79 -3.59
CA ALA A 95 18.40 -6.45 -3.78
C ALA A 95 18.75 -5.04 -3.25
N HIS A 96 17.74 -4.18 -3.03
CA HIS A 96 17.88 -2.77 -2.70
C HIS A 96 17.49 -2.40 -1.26
N LEU A 97 17.29 -3.39 -0.37
CA LEU A 97 16.83 -3.13 1.02
C LEU A 97 17.74 -2.15 1.78
N ARG A 98 19.06 -2.17 1.51
CA ARG A 98 20.02 -1.25 2.15
C ARG A 98 19.79 0.21 1.76
N ASP A 99 19.42 0.44 0.51
CA ASP A 99 19.16 1.78 -0.02
C ASP A 99 17.76 2.28 0.37
N ILE A 100 16.80 1.36 0.51
CA ILE A 100 15.42 1.66 0.88
C ILE A 100 15.30 1.93 2.39
N THR A 101 16.07 1.25 3.24
CA THR A 101 16.00 1.39 4.71
C THR A 101 16.07 2.85 5.17
N PRO A 102 17.05 3.68 4.75
CA PRO A 102 17.10 5.08 5.16
C PRO A 102 15.89 5.89 4.68
N LEU A 103 15.34 5.61 3.50
CA LEU A 103 14.16 6.30 2.98
C LEU A 103 12.92 6.04 3.84
N ILE A 104 12.74 4.78 4.28
CA ILE A 104 11.63 4.44 5.20
C ILE A 104 11.82 5.10 6.56
N HIS A 105 13.05 5.11 7.08
CA HIS A 105 13.37 5.81 8.33
C HIS A 105 13.07 7.30 8.24
N ASP A 106 13.51 7.95 7.17
CA ASP A 106 13.28 9.38 6.94
C ASP A 106 11.80 9.70 6.79
N ALA A 107 11.03 8.80 6.15
CA ALA A 107 9.58 8.94 6.04
C ALA A 107 8.90 8.86 7.42
N PHE A 108 9.34 7.96 8.31
CA PHE A 108 8.79 7.87 9.67
C PHE A 108 9.07 9.14 10.48
N GLU A 109 10.29 9.69 10.38
CA GLU A 109 10.65 10.93 11.06
C GLU A 109 9.96 12.16 10.46
N THR A 110 9.81 12.20 9.14
CA THR A 110 9.20 13.33 8.41
C THR A 110 7.70 13.40 8.63
N TYR A 111 7.01 12.27 8.43
CA TYR A 111 5.55 12.21 8.45
C TYR A 111 4.97 11.90 9.82
N GLN A 112 5.75 11.38 10.78
CA GLN A 112 5.33 11.03 12.13
C GLN A 112 3.94 10.33 12.13
N PRO A 113 3.79 9.22 11.39
CA PRO A 113 2.48 8.60 11.16
C PRO A 113 1.88 8.04 12.46
N GLU A 114 0.56 8.12 12.60
CA GLU A 114 -0.15 7.37 13.64
C GLU A 114 -0.23 5.88 13.28
N ILE A 115 -0.43 5.60 11.99
CA ILE A 115 -0.55 4.26 11.43
C ILE A 115 0.40 4.11 10.25
N VAL A 116 1.14 3.00 10.19
CA VAL A 116 1.88 2.56 9.01
C VAL A 116 1.17 1.34 8.43
N LEU A 117 0.89 1.36 7.13
CA LEU A 117 0.28 0.26 6.39
C LEU A 117 1.24 -0.25 5.33
N THR A 118 1.46 -1.56 5.32
CA THR A 118 2.29 -2.26 4.33
C THR A 118 1.84 -3.70 4.13
N PHE A 119 2.62 -4.50 3.42
CA PHE A 119 2.34 -5.91 3.18
C PHE A 119 2.63 -6.80 4.41
N PRO A 120 1.94 -7.96 4.53
CA PRO A 120 2.23 -8.98 5.53
C PRO A 120 3.52 -9.77 5.20
N PRO A 121 4.02 -10.62 6.13
CA PRO A 121 5.24 -11.42 5.91
C PRO A 121 5.20 -12.32 4.67
N ASP A 122 4.02 -12.82 4.29
CA ASP A 122 3.81 -13.65 3.10
C ASP A 122 3.62 -12.83 1.80
N GLY A 123 3.69 -11.49 1.88
CA GLY A 123 3.47 -10.60 0.75
C GLY A 123 2.03 -10.61 0.22
N LEU A 124 1.06 -11.13 1.00
CA LEU A 124 -0.36 -11.29 0.67
C LEU A 124 -0.65 -12.34 -0.42
N ASN A 125 0.21 -12.42 -1.43
CA ASN A 125 0.09 -13.31 -2.60
C ASN A 125 1.41 -13.99 -2.97
N GLY A 126 2.45 -13.86 -2.13
CA GLY A 126 3.79 -14.40 -2.36
C GLY A 126 4.64 -13.58 -3.33
N HIS A 127 4.25 -12.36 -3.72
CA HIS A 127 5.05 -11.52 -4.60
C HIS A 127 6.38 -11.14 -3.91
N PRO A 128 7.56 -11.37 -4.53
CA PRO A 128 8.86 -11.10 -3.91
C PRO A 128 9.01 -9.66 -3.40
N ASP A 129 8.56 -8.66 -4.19
CA ASP A 129 8.66 -7.26 -3.81
C ASP A 129 7.75 -6.91 -2.63
N HIS A 130 6.58 -7.54 -2.50
CA HIS A 130 5.71 -7.37 -1.33
C HIS A 130 6.38 -7.90 -0.06
N VAL A 131 7.00 -9.10 -0.16
CA VAL A 131 7.77 -9.68 0.95
C VAL A 131 8.96 -8.80 1.32
N ALA A 132 9.70 -8.30 0.33
CA ALA A 132 10.84 -7.41 0.54
C ALA A 132 10.41 -6.07 1.18
N THR A 133 9.29 -5.50 0.73
CA THR A 133 8.71 -4.28 1.31
C THR A 133 8.30 -4.52 2.78
N HIS A 134 7.65 -5.65 3.08
CA HIS A 134 7.39 -6.04 4.47
C HIS A 134 8.67 -6.06 5.29
N GLN A 135 9.72 -6.73 4.80
CA GLN A 135 10.97 -6.90 5.53
C GLN A 135 11.61 -5.57 5.90
N VAL A 136 11.73 -4.63 4.96
CA VAL A 136 12.37 -3.34 5.23
C VAL A 136 11.52 -2.47 6.16
N VAL A 137 10.20 -2.40 5.95
CA VAL A 137 9.31 -1.61 6.81
C VAL A 137 9.30 -2.16 8.23
N LYS A 138 9.19 -3.50 8.38
CA LYS A 138 9.20 -4.15 9.68
C LYS A 138 10.53 -3.95 10.42
N ALA A 139 11.66 -4.04 9.72
CA ALA A 139 12.97 -3.83 10.32
C ALA A 139 13.14 -2.39 10.86
N VAL A 140 12.71 -1.37 10.09
CA VAL A 140 12.74 0.03 10.55
C VAL A 140 11.79 0.21 11.74
N TRP A 141 10.58 -0.33 11.69
CA TRP A 141 9.61 -0.25 12.77
C TRP A 141 10.12 -0.91 14.06
N ASP A 142 10.78 -2.08 13.96
CA ASP A 142 11.35 -2.79 15.11
C ASP A 142 12.51 -2.02 15.77
N ALA A 143 13.27 -1.27 14.97
CA ALA A 143 14.37 -0.45 15.46
C ALA A 143 13.91 0.79 16.25
N LEU A 144 12.64 1.20 16.13
CA LEU A 144 12.11 2.32 16.91
C LEU A 144 11.92 1.93 18.39
N PRO A 145 12.14 2.88 19.32
CA PRO A 145 11.72 2.72 20.71
C PRO A 145 10.21 2.37 20.79
N PRO A 146 9.79 1.46 21.68
CA PRO A 146 8.39 1.02 21.75
C PRO A 146 7.36 2.15 21.91
N ASP A 147 7.70 3.19 22.66
CA ASP A 147 6.87 4.38 22.90
C ASP A 147 6.79 5.34 21.70
N ARG A 148 7.63 5.15 20.69
CA ARG A 148 7.64 5.94 19.44
C ARG A 148 7.10 5.15 18.24
N ARG A 149 6.74 3.88 18.43
CA ARG A 149 6.24 3.03 17.33
C ARG A 149 4.85 3.46 16.93
N PRO A 150 4.61 3.79 15.64
CA PRO A 150 3.26 3.89 15.10
C PRO A 150 2.55 2.55 15.18
N ARG A 151 1.23 2.54 15.13
CA ARG A 151 0.48 1.29 14.90
C ARG A 151 0.89 0.71 13.55
N LEU A 152 1.14 -0.58 13.50
CA LEU A 152 1.53 -1.26 12.26
C LEU A 152 0.37 -2.12 11.77
N TRP A 153 -0.10 -1.82 10.58
CA TRP A 153 -1.12 -2.59 9.88
C TRP A 153 -0.53 -3.28 8.66
N TYR A 154 -1.01 -4.47 8.40
CA TYR A 154 -0.73 -5.22 7.18
C TYR A 154 -2.00 -5.39 6.38
N TYR A 155 -1.88 -5.34 5.05
CA TYR A 155 -2.93 -5.85 4.19
C TYR A 155 -3.23 -7.29 4.56
N ALA A 156 -4.52 -7.65 4.58
CA ALA A 156 -4.93 -9.01 4.90
C ALA A 156 -6.02 -9.50 3.94
N LEU A 157 -6.15 -10.82 3.84
CA LEU A 157 -7.25 -11.49 3.16
C LEU A 157 -7.91 -12.45 4.13
N GLN A 158 -9.23 -12.62 4.01
CA GLN A 158 -9.94 -13.62 4.79
C GLN A 158 -9.56 -15.02 4.29
N VAL A 159 -9.46 -15.97 5.21
CA VAL A 159 -8.99 -17.33 4.89
C VAL A 159 -9.91 -18.03 3.88
N GLU A 160 -11.20 -17.74 3.91
CA GLU A 160 -12.22 -18.27 3.01
C GLU A 160 -11.96 -17.89 1.54
N TRP A 161 -11.18 -16.83 1.31
CA TRP A 161 -10.83 -16.37 -0.04
C TRP A 161 -9.56 -17.02 -0.59
N LEU A 162 -8.82 -17.72 0.26
CA LEU A 162 -7.52 -18.30 -0.07
C LEU A 162 -7.67 -19.80 -0.34
N GLY A 163 -7.21 -20.25 -1.51
CA GLY A 163 -7.16 -21.68 -1.81
C GLY A 163 -6.09 -22.43 -1.03
N THR A 164 -4.99 -21.76 -0.71
CA THR A 164 -3.86 -22.29 0.07
C THR A 164 -3.25 -21.15 0.88
N LEU A 165 -2.98 -21.40 2.16
CA LEU A 165 -2.29 -20.44 3.01
C LEU A 165 -0.79 -20.48 2.72
N LEU A 166 -0.20 -19.31 2.55
CA LEU A 166 1.25 -19.17 2.44
C LEU A 166 1.90 -19.17 3.84
N PRO A 167 3.15 -19.62 3.96
CA PRO A 167 3.91 -19.46 5.19
C PRO A 167 3.99 -17.98 5.58
N GLY A 168 3.65 -17.66 6.83
CA GLY A 168 3.60 -16.27 7.29
C GLY A 168 2.23 -15.59 7.12
N TYR A 169 1.21 -16.30 6.67
CA TYR A 169 -0.16 -15.79 6.61
C TYR A 169 -0.62 -15.29 7.99
N LEU A 170 -1.18 -14.09 7.98
CA LEU A 170 -1.78 -13.44 9.15
C LEU A 170 -3.26 -13.16 8.87
N PRO A 171 -4.20 -13.73 9.66
CA PRO A 171 -5.61 -13.47 9.48
C PRO A 171 -5.94 -12.01 9.82
N PRO A 172 -6.96 -11.41 9.17
CA PRO A 172 -7.42 -10.08 9.55
C PRO A 172 -7.94 -10.08 10.99
N ASN A 173 -7.57 -9.05 11.76
CA ASN A 173 -8.12 -8.77 13.08
C ASN A 173 -8.79 -7.38 13.13
N ARG A 174 -8.82 -6.71 11.99
CA ARG A 174 -9.47 -5.42 11.75
C ARG A 174 -10.12 -5.43 10.37
N VAL A 175 -11.33 -4.89 10.28
CA VAL A 175 -12.02 -4.69 9.00
C VAL A 175 -12.53 -3.25 8.99
N HIS A 176 -12.18 -2.51 7.94
CA HIS A 176 -12.68 -1.15 7.72
C HIS A 176 -13.86 -1.20 6.75
N ASP A 177 -15.03 -0.74 7.18
CA ASP A 177 -16.19 -0.57 6.31
C ASP A 177 -16.01 0.70 5.48
N VAL A 178 -15.89 0.52 4.18
CA VAL A 178 -15.68 1.60 3.20
C VAL A 178 -16.85 1.70 2.21
N SER A 179 -18.01 1.16 2.58
CA SER A 179 -19.22 1.10 1.74
C SER A 179 -19.64 2.47 1.21
N ALA A 180 -19.43 3.52 2.01
CA ALA A 180 -19.74 4.91 1.62
C ALA A 180 -18.90 5.40 0.43
N PHE A 181 -17.74 4.78 0.18
CA PHE A 181 -16.76 5.23 -0.81
C PHE A 181 -16.66 4.36 -2.05
N VAL A 182 -17.50 3.34 -2.19
CA VAL A 182 -17.45 2.33 -3.28
C VAL A 182 -17.30 2.96 -4.66
N THR A 183 -18.13 3.94 -4.99
CA THR A 183 -18.09 4.56 -6.32
C THR A 183 -16.77 5.27 -6.60
N GLN A 184 -16.24 5.99 -5.64
CA GLN A 184 -14.99 6.74 -5.81
C GLN A 184 -13.79 5.80 -5.81
N LYS A 185 -13.78 4.78 -4.93
CA LYS A 185 -12.78 3.72 -4.91
C LYS A 185 -12.68 3.00 -6.26
N LEU A 186 -13.83 2.57 -6.82
CA LEU A 186 -13.85 1.89 -8.12
C LEU A 186 -13.36 2.79 -9.26
N ARG A 187 -13.67 4.10 -9.22
CA ARG A 187 -13.14 5.06 -10.18
C ARG A 187 -11.62 5.19 -10.07
N ALA A 188 -11.10 5.28 -8.85
CA ALA A 188 -9.66 5.36 -8.60
C ALA A 188 -8.94 4.07 -9.05
N MET A 189 -9.48 2.89 -8.71
CA MET A 189 -8.97 1.59 -9.21
C MET A 189 -8.95 1.55 -10.74
N GLY A 190 -9.95 2.12 -11.41
CA GLY A 190 -10.05 2.20 -12.87
C GLY A 190 -9.01 3.10 -13.54
N CYS A 191 -8.29 3.94 -12.80
CA CYS A 191 -7.19 4.74 -13.33
C CYS A 191 -6.00 3.87 -13.76
N HIS A 192 -5.78 2.72 -13.09
CA HIS A 192 -4.72 1.76 -13.40
C HIS A 192 -5.09 0.87 -14.59
N ARG A 193 -5.29 1.47 -15.77
CA ARG A 193 -5.76 0.78 -16.99
C ARG A 193 -4.79 -0.29 -17.47
N SER A 194 -3.49 -0.07 -17.36
CA SER A 194 -2.47 -1.06 -17.70
C SER A 194 -2.59 -2.33 -16.83
N GLN A 195 -3.19 -2.22 -15.66
CA GLN A 195 -3.43 -3.31 -14.71
C GLN A 195 -4.89 -3.81 -14.70
N GLY A 196 -5.66 -3.53 -15.75
CA GLY A 196 -7.09 -3.85 -15.85
C GLY A 196 -7.43 -5.34 -15.65
N ILE A 197 -6.54 -6.28 -16.05
CA ILE A 197 -6.72 -7.71 -15.75
C ILE A 197 -6.58 -7.99 -14.25
N THR A 198 -5.62 -7.34 -13.59
CA THR A 198 -5.44 -7.46 -12.13
C THR A 198 -6.69 -6.96 -11.40
N LEU A 199 -7.20 -5.79 -11.81
CA LEU A 199 -8.45 -5.23 -11.31
C LEU A 199 -9.62 -6.22 -11.48
N ALA A 200 -9.83 -6.72 -12.69
CA ALA A 200 -10.92 -7.65 -12.98
C ALA A 200 -10.83 -8.94 -12.15
N ASN A 201 -9.63 -9.49 -11.99
CA ASN A 201 -9.39 -10.68 -11.17
C ASN A 201 -9.63 -10.39 -9.68
N THR A 202 -9.20 -9.23 -9.18
CA THR A 202 -9.43 -8.80 -7.79
C THR A 202 -10.92 -8.68 -7.51
N LEU A 203 -11.67 -7.98 -8.37
CA LEU A 203 -13.12 -7.83 -8.21
C LEU A 203 -13.87 -9.17 -8.30
N ARG A 204 -13.45 -10.08 -9.18
CA ARG A 204 -14.05 -11.41 -9.32
C ARG A 204 -13.75 -12.29 -8.12
N ARG A 205 -12.53 -12.26 -7.59
CA ARG A 205 -12.07 -13.17 -6.54
C ARG A 205 -12.41 -12.67 -5.15
N PHE A 206 -12.42 -11.35 -4.95
CA PHE A 206 -12.58 -10.69 -3.64
C PHE A 206 -13.58 -9.53 -3.73
N PRO A 207 -14.84 -9.77 -4.16
CA PRO A 207 -15.81 -8.69 -4.37
C PRO A 207 -16.10 -7.89 -3.10
N GLU A 208 -15.99 -8.51 -1.92
CA GLU A 208 -16.22 -7.86 -0.63
C GLU A 208 -15.20 -6.75 -0.32
N ARG A 209 -14.01 -6.82 -0.93
CA ARG A 209 -12.99 -5.77 -0.76
C ARG A 209 -13.40 -4.42 -1.33
N VAL A 210 -14.43 -4.37 -2.14
CA VAL A 210 -14.98 -3.11 -2.63
C VAL A 210 -15.61 -2.31 -1.49
N THR A 211 -16.23 -3.00 -0.52
CA THR A 211 -16.95 -2.42 0.60
C THR A 211 -16.25 -2.57 1.95
N HIS A 212 -15.36 -3.57 2.08
CA HIS A 212 -14.66 -3.89 3.33
C HIS A 212 -13.18 -4.12 3.07
N GLU A 213 -12.34 -3.39 3.77
CA GLU A 213 -10.88 -3.53 3.67
C GLU A 213 -10.36 -4.22 4.93
N PRO A 214 -9.97 -5.51 4.82
CA PRO A 214 -9.41 -6.25 5.94
C PRO A 214 -7.93 -5.95 6.12
N PHE A 215 -7.52 -5.76 7.39
CA PHE A 215 -6.14 -5.55 7.82
C PHE A 215 -5.80 -6.46 8.99
N HIS A 216 -4.51 -6.74 9.13
CA HIS A 216 -3.94 -7.31 10.35
C HIS A 216 -3.17 -6.22 11.09
N GLU A 217 -3.67 -5.81 12.24
CA GLU A 217 -2.96 -4.90 13.15
C GLU A 217 -2.01 -5.70 14.03
N VAL A 218 -0.73 -5.29 14.04
CA VAL A 218 0.28 -5.88 14.92
C VAL A 218 0.04 -5.38 16.34
N LEU A 219 -0.39 -6.29 17.20
CA LEU A 219 -0.63 -5.97 18.60
C LEU A 219 0.70 -6.00 19.39
N PRO A 220 0.84 -5.13 20.42
CA PRO A 220 1.97 -5.21 21.33
C PRO A 220 2.08 -6.62 21.95
N ASP A 221 3.30 -7.14 22.10
CA ASP A 221 3.49 -8.39 22.83
C ASP A 221 3.08 -8.15 24.31
N PRO A 222 2.07 -8.87 24.83
CA PRO A 222 1.62 -8.70 26.20
C PRO A 222 2.72 -8.99 27.24
N ARG A 223 3.85 -9.56 26.81
CA ARG A 223 5.01 -9.89 27.67
C ARG A 223 6.10 -8.82 27.66
N SER A 224 5.93 -7.74 26.89
CA SER A 224 6.91 -6.65 26.76
C SER A 224 6.65 -5.45 27.67
N GLY A 225 5.82 -5.64 28.73
CA GLY A 225 5.52 -4.66 29.77
C GLY A 225 6.22 -4.97 31.10
#